data_0565aaad3deb4ca682e1becc6a881267
#
_entry.id   0565aaad3deb4ca682e1becc6a881267
#
_cell.length_a   1.000
_cell.length_b   1.000
_cell.length_c   1.000
_cell.angle_alpha   90.00
_cell.angle_beta   90.00
_cell.angle_gamma   90.00
#
_symmetry.space_group_name_H-M   'P 1'
#
loop_
_entity.id
_entity.type
_entity.pdbx_description
1 polymer ?
#
loop_
_entity_poly.entity_id
_entity_poly.type
_entity_poly.pdbx_seq_one_letter_code
_entity_poly.pdbx_strand_id
1 'polypeptide(L)'
;AVGVHEGARGLRSVRSAYDWFKFRDMVHEESKNRVLTGEKNMIYRYDIYPNDPDAIEKPVMTFEEHGAEDVTHVDIESVEACFRYKPDWVVDRISPRPVLFFAAEYDSIVPPEEIYKTYEKCGEPKKLVELKGARHNHVYEFSNSDYFEVVAGETTDWFRHYL
;
A
#
# COMPACT_ATOMS: atom_id res chain seq x y z
N ALA A 1 6.96 3.98 -5.30
CA ALA A 1 5.59 4.17 -4.84
C ALA A 1 5.01 2.85 -4.42
N VAL A 2 4.69 2.74 -3.21
CA VAL A 2 4.02 1.60 -2.61
C VAL A 2 2.54 1.78 -2.89
N GLY A 3 1.95 0.92 -3.69
CA GLY A 3 0.55 1.02 -4.03
C GLY A 3 -0.16 -0.30 -3.85
N VAL A 4 -1.14 -0.35 -2.97
CA VAL A 4 -2.20 -1.35 -3.09
C VAL A 4 -2.98 -1.02 -4.36
N HIS A 5 -2.98 -1.91 -5.32
CA HIS A 5 -3.57 -1.65 -6.63
C HIS A 5 -5.00 -2.22 -6.78
N GLU A 6 -5.41 -3.06 -5.87
CA GLU A 6 -6.78 -3.50 -5.66
C GLU A 6 -6.98 -3.74 -4.16
N GLY A 7 -7.76 -2.86 -3.52
CA GLY A 7 -7.79 -2.78 -2.06
C GLY A 7 -8.33 -4.03 -1.37
N ALA A 8 -9.39 -4.64 -1.87
CA ALA A 8 -9.94 -5.86 -1.27
C ALA A 8 -8.97 -7.03 -1.42
N ARG A 9 -8.29 -7.15 -2.57
CA ARG A 9 -7.27 -8.18 -2.81
C ARG A 9 -6.05 -7.98 -1.92
N GLY A 10 -5.57 -6.73 -1.80
CA GLY A 10 -4.47 -6.37 -0.91
C GLY A 10 -4.78 -6.71 0.55
N LEU A 11 -5.94 -6.29 1.05
CA LEU A 11 -6.38 -6.61 2.41
C LEU A 11 -6.55 -8.12 2.66
N ARG A 12 -6.97 -8.86 1.64
CA ARG A 12 -7.08 -10.33 1.72
C ARG A 12 -5.71 -11.01 1.74
N SER A 13 -4.74 -10.52 0.97
CA SER A 13 -3.43 -11.17 0.82
C SER A 13 -2.62 -11.21 2.12
N VAL A 14 -2.85 -10.27 3.03
CA VAL A 14 -2.18 -10.19 4.34
C VAL A 14 -2.90 -10.94 5.45
N ARG A 15 -3.91 -11.75 5.11
CA ARG A 15 -4.74 -12.51 6.07
C ARG A 15 -4.88 -13.96 5.69
N SER A 16 -5.06 -14.83 6.71
CA SER A 16 -5.57 -16.18 6.46
C SER A 16 -7.00 -16.12 5.87
N ALA A 17 -7.45 -17.20 5.22
CA ALA A 17 -8.82 -17.25 4.70
C ALA A 17 -9.86 -17.03 5.81
N TYR A 18 -9.63 -17.62 7.00
CA TYR A 18 -10.52 -17.47 8.15
C TYR A 18 -10.57 -16.03 8.66
N ASP A 19 -9.41 -15.39 8.84
CA ASP A 19 -9.32 -14.00 9.32
C ASP A 19 -9.88 -13.01 8.30
N TRP A 20 -9.72 -13.30 7.01
CA TRP A 20 -10.33 -12.51 5.95
C TRP A 20 -11.86 -12.50 6.04
N PHE A 21 -12.49 -13.65 6.21
CA PHE A 21 -13.95 -13.73 6.34
C PHE A 21 -14.44 -12.99 7.58
N LYS A 22 -13.80 -13.17 8.73
CA LYS A 22 -14.12 -12.43 9.95
C LYS A 22 -13.99 -10.92 9.77
N PHE A 23 -12.89 -10.48 9.19
CA PHE A 23 -12.62 -9.06 8.96
C PHE A 23 -13.67 -8.45 8.02
N ARG A 24 -13.96 -9.10 6.91
CA ARG A 24 -14.97 -8.66 5.97
C ARG A 24 -16.36 -8.57 6.60
N ASP A 25 -16.76 -9.59 7.35
CA ASP A 25 -18.08 -9.65 7.97
C ASP A 25 -18.19 -8.59 9.07
N MET A 26 -17.14 -8.35 9.84
CA MET A 26 -17.06 -7.24 10.79
C MET A 26 -17.27 -5.89 10.10
N VAL A 27 -16.55 -5.60 9.01
CA VAL A 27 -16.70 -4.36 8.26
C VAL A 27 -18.12 -4.18 7.71
N HIS A 28 -18.76 -5.26 7.22
CA HIS A 28 -20.13 -5.20 6.74
C HIS A 28 -21.15 -4.91 7.84
N GLU A 29 -21.01 -5.56 9.01
CA GLU A 29 -21.92 -5.29 10.14
C GLU A 29 -21.76 -3.86 10.67
N GLU A 30 -20.53 -3.36 10.76
CA GLU A 30 -20.27 -1.98 11.15
C GLU A 30 -20.83 -0.96 10.12
N SER A 31 -20.70 -1.26 8.85
CA SER A 31 -21.31 -0.44 7.79
C SER A 31 -22.82 -0.37 7.92
N LYS A 32 -23.46 -1.50 8.18
CA LYS A 32 -24.88 -1.60 8.41
C LYS A 32 -25.31 -0.86 9.69
N ASN A 33 -24.59 -1.04 10.79
CA ASN A 33 -24.84 -0.33 12.03
C ASN A 33 -24.78 1.19 11.84
N ARG A 34 -23.74 1.69 11.17
CA ARG A 34 -23.60 3.12 10.84
C ARG A 34 -24.78 3.67 10.06
N VAL A 35 -25.29 2.92 9.07
CA VAL A 35 -26.45 3.34 8.28
C VAL A 35 -27.73 3.39 9.13
N LEU A 36 -27.88 2.46 10.07
CA LEU A 36 -29.09 2.35 10.91
C LEU A 36 -29.10 3.32 12.09
N THR A 37 -27.95 3.57 12.69
CA THR A 37 -27.85 4.32 13.96
C THR A 37 -27.17 5.69 13.82
N GLY A 38 -26.38 5.88 12.77
CA GLY A 38 -25.49 7.04 12.62
C GLY A 38 -24.20 6.96 13.46
N GLU A 39 -24.02 5.89 14.25
CA GLU A 39 -22.83 5.70 15.06
C GLU A 39 -21.63 5.32 14.19
N LYS A 40 -20.45 5.85 14.56
CA LYS A 40 -19.19 5.56 13.89
C LYS A 40 -18.27 4.79 14.82
N ASN A 41 -17.78 3.66 14.37
CA ASN A 41 -16.81 2.86 15.09
C ASN A 41 -15.41 3.06 14.53
N MET A 42 -14.42 2.98 15.41
CA MET A 42 -13.01 3.12 15.07
C MET A 42 -12.35 1.75 15.03
N ILE A 43 -11.38 1.60 14.15
CA ILE A 43 -10.52 0.42 14.05
C ILE A 43 -9.06 0.82 14.23
N TYR A 44 -8.29 -0.03 14.89
CA TYR A 44 -6.86 0.16 15.00
C TYR A 44 -6.20 -0.03 13.62
N ARG A 45 -5.41 0.94 13.17
CA ARG A 45 -4.89 0.97 11.79
C ARG A 45 -4.07 -0.27 11.42
N TYR A 46 -3.38 -0.88 12.38
CA TYR A 46 -2.59 -2.09 12.16
C TYR A 46 -3.43 -3.37 12.10
N ASP A 47 -4.70 -3.33 12.49
CA ASP A 47 -5.66 -4.38 12.21
C ASP A 47 -6.13 -4.35 10.74
N ILE A 48 -5.98 -3.20 10.08
CA ILE A 48 -6.25 -3.07 8.64
C ILE A 48 -5.07 -3.60 7.85
N TYR A 49 -3.86 -3.08 8.11
CA TYR A 49 -2.62 -3.51 7.50
C TYR A 49 -1.61 -3.85 8.60
N PRO A 50 -1.27 -5.15 8.78
CA PRO A 50 -0.24 -5.57 9.71
C PRO A 50 1.09 -4.88 9.35
N ASN A 51 1.81 -4.42 10.35
CA ASN A 51 3.13 -3.87 10.12
C ASN A 51 4.13 -4.93 9.68
N ASP A 52 5.05 -4.52 8.81
CA ASP A 52 6.28 -5.24 8.56
C ASP A 52 7.08 -5.34 9.89
N PRO A 53 7.67 -6.49 10.21
CA PRO A 53 8.48 -6.65 11.43
C PRO A 53 9.55 -5.56 11.60
N ASP A 54 10.20 -5.14 10.52
CA ASP A 54 11.21 -4.08 10.57
C ASP A 54 10.60 -2.71 10.92
N ALA A 55 9.35 -2.46 10.54
CA ALA A 55 8.64 -1.24 10.89
C ALA A 55 8.20 -1.21 12.36
N ILE A 56 8.06 -2.39 12.98
CA ILE A 56 7.76 -2.52 14.42
C ILE A 56 9.04 -2.28 15.24
N GLU A 57 10.17 -2.89 14.80
CA GLU A 57 11.45 -2.79 15.53
C GLU A 57 12.13 -1.42 15.37
N LYS A 58 11.93 -0.77 14.22
CA LYS A 58 12.48 0.55 13.91
C LYS A 58 11.37 1.45 13.40
N PRO A 59 10.57 2.03 14.28
CA PRO A 59 9.54 2.97 13.85
C PRO A 59 10.21 4.12 13.11
N VAL A 60 9.77 4.32 11.89
CA VAL A 60 10.33 5.27 10.93
C VAL A 60 10.29 6.72 11.41
N MET A 61 9.30 7.04 12.25
CA MET A 61 9.13 8.35 12.86
C MET A 61 8.42 8.14 14.19
N THR A 62 8.96 8.69 15.24
CA THR A 62 8.15 8.91 16.44
C THR A 62 7.30 10.16 16.19
N PHE A 63 5.99 10.04 16.28
CA PHE A 63 5.07 11.18 16.12
C PHE A 63 5.40 12.32 17.08
N GLU A 64 5.97 12.01 18.25
CA GLU A 64 6.44 12.96 19.26
C GLU A 64 7.54 13.88 18.73
N GLU A 65 8.47 13.38 17.92
CA GLU A 65 9.58 14.18 17.34
C GLU A 65 9.09 15.22 16.34
N HIS A 66 7.91 15.05 15.77
CA HIS A 66 7.35 15.91 14.73
C HIS A 66 6.10 16.65 15.15
N GLY A 67 5.69 16.54 16.43
CA GLY A 67 4.52 17.23 16.96
C GLY A 67 3.18 16.82 16.32
N ALA A 68 3.15 15.64 15.70
CA ALA A 68 1.94 15.09 15.10
C ALA A 68 1.19 14.23 16.12
N GLU A 69 -0.14 14.29 16.13
CA GLU A 69 -0.95 13.36 16.91
C GLU A 69 -0.80 11.93 16.36
N ASP A 70 -0.62 10.96 17.26
CA ASP A 70 -0.59 9.54 16.88
C ASP A 70 -2.01 9.09 16.49
N VAL A 71 -2.27 9.02 15.20
CA VAL A 71 -3.50 8.46 14.65
C VAL A 71 -3.40 6.94 14.63
N THR A 72 -3.59 6.31 15.78
CA THR A 72 -3.60 4.85 15.91
C THR A 72 -4.91 4.23 15.46
N HIS A 73 -6.01 4.96 15.57
CA HIS A 73 -7.36 4.51 15.20
C HIS A 73 -7.92 5.35 14.06
N VAL A 74 -8.58 4.70 13.14
CA VAL A 74 -9.25 5.33 11.99
C VAL A 74 -10.71 4.87 11.94
N ASP A 75 -11.56 5.69 11.32
CA ASP A 75 -12.96 5.33 11.09
C ASP A 75 -13.02 4.06 10.20
N ILE A 76 -13.86 3.11 10.58
CA ILE A 76 -14.02 1.86 9.83
C ILE A 76 -14.50 2.10 8.38
N GLU A 77 -15.10 3.24 8.11
CA GLU A 77 -15.43 3.70 6.75
C GLU A 77 -14.18 3.76 5.83
N SER A 78 -13.01 4.01 6.40
CA SER A 78 -11.73 3.95 5.68
C SER A 78 -11.45 2.56 5.11
N VAL A 79 -11.85 1.50 5.80
CA VAL A 79 -11.73 0.11 5.32
C VAL A 79 -12.66 -0.14 4.15
N GLU A 80 -13.89 0.38 4.21
CA GLU A 80 -14.83 0.30 3.09
C GLU A 80 -14.31 1.05 1.85
N ALA A 81 -13.67 2.20 2.07
CA ALA A 81 -13.01 2.92 0.98
C ALA A 81 -11.87 2.10 0.37
N CYS A 82 -11.07 1.41 1.20
CA CYS A 82 -10.06 0.46 0.72
C CYS A 82 -10.68 -0.65 -0.13
N PHE A 83 -11.82 -1.23 0.27
CA PHE A 83 -12.48 -2.27 -0.54
C PHE A 83 -12.91 -1.78 -1.93
N ARG A 84 -13.23 -0.51 -2.05
CA ARG A 84 -13.64 0.14 -3.30
C ARG A 84 -12.47 0.68 -4.12
N TYR A 85 -11.27 0.75 -3.55
CA TYR A 85 -10.09 1.29 -4.21
C TYR A 85 -9.52 0.29 -5.23
N LYS A 86 -9.62 0.63 -6.52
CA LYS A 86 -9.30 -0.27 -7.64
C LYS A 86 -8.54 0.44 -8.77
N PRO A 87 -7.39 1.03 -8.52
CA PRO A 87 -6.61 1.71 -9.54
C PRO A 87 -6.16 0.77 -10.67
N ASP A 88 -5.97 -0.52 -10.40
CA ASP A 88 -5.61 -1.51 -11.42
C ASP A 88 -6.71 -1.74 -12.50
N TRP A 89 -7.93 -1.22 -12.27
CA TRP A 89 -9.01 -1.27 -13.27
C TRP A 89 -8.92 -0.16 -14.32
N VAL A 90 -8.11 0.85 -14.07
CA VAL A 90 -7.99 2.05 -14.92
C VAL A 90 -6.55 2.38 -15.29
N VAL A 91 -5.60 1.53 -14.91
CA VAL A 91 -4.17 1.77 -15.13
C VAL A 91 -3.80 1.82 -16.61
N ASP A 92 -4.52 1.08 -17.46
CA ASP A 92 -4.39 1.11 -18.92
C ASP A 92 -4.65 2.49 -19.52
N ARG A 93 -5.49 3.31 -18.86
CA ARG A 93 -5.84 4.67 -19.29
C ARG A 93 -4.73 5.71 -19.00
N ILE A 94 -3.66 5.33 -18.30
CA ILE A 94 -2.52 6.21 -18.09
C ILE A 94 -1.76 6.41 -19.41
N SER A 95 -1.65 5.35 -20.21
CA SER A 95 -1.01 5.42 -21.53
C SER A 95 -1.62 6.53 -22.41
N PRO A 96 -0.83 7.30 -23.17
CA PRO A 96 0.61 7.15 -23.45
C PRO A 96 1.55 7.84 -22.43
N ARG A 97 1.08 8.23 -21.27
CA ARG A 97 1.95 8.81 -20.23
C ARG A 97 2.85 7.73 -19.65
N PRO A 98 4.17 8.01 -19.46
CA PRO A 98 5.13 7.04 -18.97
C PRO A 98 4.89 6.68 -17.50
N VAL A 99 5.02 5.40 -17.16
CA VAL A 99 4.83 4.88 -15.79
C VAL A 99 6.03 4.05 -15.35
N LEU A 100 6.60 4.40 -14.19
CA LEU A 100 7.69 3.65 -13.56
C LEU A 100 7.16 2.96 -12.29
N PHE A 101 7.37 1.64 -12.22
CA PHE A 101 7.02 0.80 -11.08
C PHE A 101 8.26 0.32 -10.35
N PHE A 102 8.16 0.22 -9.02
CA PHE A 102 9.15 -0.46 -8.18
C PHE A 102 8.47 -1.59 -7.42
N ALA A 103 9.08 -2.76 -7.38
CA ALA A 103 8.63 -3.91 -6.63
C ALA A 103 9.72 -4.37 -5.66
N ALA A 104 9.46 -4.32 -4.36
CA ALA A 104 10.34 -4.88 -3.35
C ALA A 104 10.05 -6.38 -3.18
N GLU A 105 11.07 -7.23 -3.33
CA GLU A 105 10.90 -8.70 -3.41
C GLU A 105 10.24 -9.30 -2.17
N TYR A 106 10.56 -8.79 -0.99
CA TYR A 106 10.05 -9.28 0.30
C TYR A 106 9.07 -8.31 0.96
N ASP A 107 8.33 -7.56 0.16
CA ASP A 107 7.28 -6.68 0.67
C ASP A 107 6.10 -7.49 1.22
N SER A 108 5.97 -7.51 2.55
CA SER A 108 4.90 -8.23 3.24
C SER A 108 3.60 -7.42 3.37
N ILE A 109 3.65 -6.12 3.14
CA ILE A 109 2.49 -5.22 3.23
C ILE A 109 1.81 -5.08 1.86
N VAL A 110 2.63 -4.90 0.82
CA VAL A 110 2.17 -4.86 -0.57
C VAL A 110 2.93 -5.93 -1.35
N PRO A 111 2.43 -7.17 -1.40
CA PRO A 111 3.10 -8.25 -2.10
C PRO A 111 3.47 -7.87 -3.53
N PRO A 112 4.69 -8.19 -4.01
CA PRO A 112 5.16 -7.76 -5.33
C PRO A 112 4.27 -8.24 -6.47
N GLU A 113 3.50 -9.30 -6.28
CA GLU A 113 2.52 -9.80 -7.24
C GLU A 113 1.42 -8.79 -7.57
N GLU A 114 1.11 -7.89 -6.63
CA GLU A 114 0.16 -6.79 -6.88
C GLU A 114 0.74 -5.77 -7.87
N ILE A 115 2.04 -5.49 -7.75
CA ILE A 115 2.76 -4.62 -8.68
C ILE A 115 2.83 -5.27 -10.06
N TYR A 116 3.19 -6.56 -10.13
CA TYR A 116 3.30 -7.30 -11.40
C TYR A 116 1.98 -7.32 -12.16
N LYS A 117 0.87 -7.64 -11.49
CA LYS A 117 -0.47 -7.64 -12.11
C LYS A 117 -0.87 -6.28 -12.66
N THR A 118 -0.52 -5.21 -11.96
CA THR A 118 -0.81 -3.85 -12.42
C THR A 118 0.09 -3.45 -13.58
N TYR A 119 1.38 -3.80 -13.51
CA TYR A 119 2.32 -3.58 -14.59
C TYR A 119 1.90 -4.28 -15.89
N GLU A 120 1.41 -5.53 -15.80
CA GLU A 120 0.89 -6.26 -16.96
C GLU A 120 -0.25 -5.52 -17.66
N LYS A 121 -1.16 -4.91 -16.89
CA LYS A 121 -2.31 -4.16 -17.41
C LYS A 121 -1.94 -2.76 -17.92
N CYS A 122 -0.86 -2.19 -17.43
CA CYS A 122 -0.43 -0.84 -17.82
C CYS A 122 0.03 -0.82 -19.27
N GLY A 123 -0.38 0.19 -20.03
CA GLY A 123 0.10 0.44 -21.40
C GLY A 123 1.49 1.07 -21.43
N GLU A 124 2.11 1.08 -22.63
CA GLU A 124 3.41 1.71 -22.84
C GLU A 124 3.30 3.25 -22.86
N PRO A 125 4.40 3.99 -22.56
CA PRO A 125 5.70 3.48 -22.07
C PRO A 125 5.66 3.13 -20.57
N LYS A 126 6.23 2.00 -20.22
CA LYS A 126 6.31 1.53 -18.83
C LYS A 126 7.64 0.86 -18.52
N LYS A 127 8.05 0.94 -17.24
CA LYS A 127 9.24 0.24 -16.73
C LYS A 127 8.94 -0.36 -15.37
N LEU A 128 9.46 -1.55 -15.10
CA LEU A 128 9.46 -2.18 -13.79
C LEU A 128 10.91 -2.34 -13.30
N VAL A 129 11.16 -1.92 -12.06
CA VAL A 129 12.43 -2.14 -11.35
C VAL A 129 12.16 -3.04 -10.17
N GLU A 130 12.76 -4.22 -10.18
CA GLU A 130 12.69 -5.17 -9.05
C GLU A 130 13.84 -4.91 -8.08
N LEU A 131 13.50 -4.66 -6.82
CA LEU A 131 14.45 -4.46 -5.73
C LEU A 131 14.65 -5.80 -5.00
N LYS A 132 15.65 -6.57 -5.46
CA LYS A 132 15.96 -7.89 -4.92
C LYS A 132 16.42 -7.78 -3.46
N GLY A 133 15.85 -8.61 -2.58
CA GLY A 133 16.12 -8.59 -1.14
C GLY A 133 15.46 -7.44 -0.38
N ALA A 134 14.80 -6.50 -1.06
CA ALA A 134 14.17 -5.36 -0.40
C ALA A 134 12.86 -5.74 0.28
N ARG A 135 12.57 -5.06 1.39
CA ARG A 135 11.30 -5.06 2.12
C ARG A 135 10.55 -3.75 1.92
N HIS A 136 9.35 -3.64 2.47
CA HIS A 136 8.43 -2.52 2.27
C HIS A 136 9.07 -1.14 2.47
N ASN A 137 9.78 -0.94 3.58
CA ASN A 137 10.35 0.36 3.94
C ASN A 137 11.74 0.63 3.35
N HIS A 138 12.38 -0.35 2.71
CA HIS A 138 13.73 -0.18 2.17
C HIS A 138 13.84 0.83 1.01
N VAL A 139 12.72 1.25 0.46
CA VAL A 139 12.65 2.30 -0.58
C VAL A 139 12.89 3.72 -0.03
N TYR A 140 12.95 3.88 1.29
CA TYR A 140 13.16 5.15 1.95
C TYR A 140 14.59 5.27 2.49
N GLU A 141 15.19 6.46 2.38
CA GLU A 141 16.58 6.75 2.79
C GLU A 141 16.87 6.36 4.24
N PHE A 142 15.95 6.65 5.16
CA PHE A 142 16.11 6.34 6.59
C PHE A 142 16.10 4.84 6.89
N SER A 143 15.59 4.01 6.01
CA SER A 143 15.51 2.56 6.21
C SER A 143 16.68 1.83 5.57
N ASN A 144 17.02 2.16 4.33
CA ASN A 144 18.14 1.57 3.60
C ASN A 144 18.60 2.49 2.46
N SER A 145 19.79 3.08 2.62
CA SER A 145 20.36 4.03 1.67
C SER A 145 20.62 3.41 0.29
N ASP A 146 21.07 2.16 0.23
CA ASP A 146 21.44 1.51 -1.05
C ASP A 146 20.22 1.32 -1.96
N TYR A 147 19.10 0.85 -1.41
CA TYR A 147 17.86 0.73 -2.17
C TYR A 147 17.27 2.11 -2.50
N PHE A 148 17.37 3.06 -1.57
CA PHE A 148 16.92 4.43 -1.83
C PHE A 148 17.68 5.06 -3.00
N GLU A 149 19.00 4.89 -3.08
CA GLU A 149 19.81 5.40 -4.20
C GLU A 149 19.39 4.80 -5.53
N VAL A 150 19.11 3.50 -5.58
CA VAL A 150 18.58 2.85 -6.78
C VAL A 150 17.24 3.46 -7.19
N VAL A 151 16.30 3.60 -6.24
CA VAL A 151 14.97 4.18 -6.52
C VAL A 151 15.09 5.63 -6.97
N ALA A 152 15.93 6.44 -6.31
CA ALA A 152 16.14 7.84 -6.65
C ALA A 152 16.80 8.01 -8.03
N GLY A 153 17.83 7.19 -8.33
CA GLY A 153 18.51 7.19 -9.61
C GLY A 153 17.57 6.83 -10.77
N GLU A 154 16.90 5.70 -10.67
CA GLU A 154 15.96 5.23 -11.68
C GLU A 154 14.80 6.22 -11.90
N THR A 155 14.29 6.82 -10.83
CA THR A 155 13.22 7.84 -10.90
C THR A 155 13.73 9.10 -11.59
N THR A 156 14.93 9.55 -11.25
CA THR A 156 15.54 10.74 -11.84
C THR A 156 15.78 10.56 -13.34
N ASP A 157 16.36 9.40 -13.74
CA ASP A 157 16.63 9.11 -15.14
C ASP A 157 15.33 8.93 -15.94
N TRP A 158 14.31 8.34 -15.34
CA TRP A 158 12.98 8.23 -15.94
C TRP A 158 12.39 9.60 -16.25
N PHE A 159 12.40 10.50 -15.27
CA PHE A 159 11.87 11.85 -15.47
C PHE A 159 12.70 12.66 -16.48
N ARG A 160 14.03 12.56 -16.46
CA ARG A 160 14.88 13.24 -17.46
C ARG A 160 14.62 12.76 -18.87
N HIS A 161 14.23 11.49 -19.04
CA HIS A 161 13.94 10.93 -20.36
C HIS A 161 12.60 11.39 -20.92
N TYR A 162 11.59 11.58 -20.06
CA TYR A 162 10.21 11.83 -20.48
C TYR A 162 9.68 13.24 -20.22
N LEU A 163 10.38 14.07 -19.45
CA LEU A 163 10.05 15.47 -19.18
C LEU A 163 11.08 16.42 -19.78
#